data_37491cf41a7101d4dff6f80382819617
#
_entry.id   37491cf41a7101d4dff6f80382819617
#
_cell.length_a   1.000
_cell.length_b   1.000
_cell.length_c   1.000
_cell.angle_alpha   90.00
_cell.angle_beta   90.00
_cell.angle_gamma   90.00
#
_symmetry.space_group_name_H-M   'P 1'
#
loop_
_entity.id
_entity.type
_entity.pdbx_description
1 polymer ?
#
loop_
_entity_poly.entity_id
_entity_poly.type
_entity_poly.pdbx_seq_one_letter_code
_entity_poly.pdbx_strand_id
1 'polypeptide(L)'
;MSDEHVFLLQRVQPAMVGLIDGSLSTLAPIFAVVLASHDTRYAFIAGLATSIGAAISMGFSEALSDTGELTGRGSPWARGLITGGGTFLGGILHSLPFLIPHYQVALFFAVAVVAFELLMLAYFRYRFFQDTFVRALGIVTFAGILIAAVSAGLGSVLGTPHAG
;
A
#
# COMPACT_ATOMS: atom_id res chain seq x y z
N MET A 1 12.39 -14.33 -25.58
CA MET A 1 11.42 -14.12 -24.47
C MET A 1 10.04 -14.05 -25.14
N SER A 2 9.02 -14.73 -24.61
CA SER A 2 7.66 -14.58 -25.15
C SER A 2 7.10 -13.19 -24.82
N ASP A 3 6.19 -12.67 -25.64
CA ASP A 3 5.56 -11.35 -25.41
C ASP A 3 4.86 -11.29 -24.05
N GLU A 4 4.28 -12.41 -23.60
CA GLU A 4 3.68 -12.55 -22.29
C GLU A 4 4.70 -12.33 -21.15
N HIS A 5 5.89 -12.90 -21.28
CA HIS A 5 6.96 -12.73 -20.30
C HIS A 5 7.47 -11.28 -20.23
N VAL A 6 7.59 -10.65 -21.40
CA VAL A 6 7.96 -9.22 -21.50
C VAL A 6 6.92 -8.34 -20.82
N PHE A 7 5.62 -8.57 -21.09
CA PHE A 7 4.53 -7.84 -20.48
C PHE A 7 4.54 -7.99 -18.93
N LEU A 8 4.76 -9.21 -18.46
CA LEU A 8 4.81 -9.50 -17.02
C LEU A 8 5.93 -8.73 -16.34
N LEU A 9 7.15 -8.76 -16.90
CA LEU A 9 8.32 -8.09 -16.31
C LEU A 9 8.24 -6.56 -16.38
N GLN A 10 7.69 -6.03 -17.46
CA GLN A 10 7.74 -4.59 -17.73
C GLN A 10 6.51 -3.83 -17.22
N ARG A 11 5.40 -4.51 -16.94
CA ARG A 11 4.14 -3.89 -16.56
C ARG A 11 3.54 -4.47 -15.29
N VAL A 12 3.29 -5.78 -15.28
CA VAL A 12 2.58 -6.43 -14.17
C VAL A 12 3.41 -6.40 -12.89
N GLN A 13 4.69 -6.79 -12.97
CA GLN A 13 5.57 -6.84 -11.81
C GLN A 13 5.76 -5.45 -11.16
N PRO A 14 6.11 -4.37 -11.89
CA PRO A 14 6.19 -3.03 -11.30
C PRO A 14 4.86 -2.55 -10.69
N ALA A 15 3.74 -2.79 -11.37
CA ALA A 15 2.43 -2.42 -10.84
C ALA A 15 2.10 -3.14 -9.53
N MET A 16 2.39 -4.45 -9.46
CA MET A 16 2.18 -5.25 -8.25
C MET A 16 3.07 -4.83 -7.09
N VAL A 17 4.35 -4.55 -7.37
CA VAL A 17 5.28 -4.05 -6.35
C VAL A 17 4.75 -2.74 -5.77
N GLY A 18 4.34 -1.82 -6.64
CA GLY A 18 3.77 -0.54 -6.20
C GLY A 18 2.47 -0.70 -5.39
N LEU A 19 1.51 -1.50 -5.88
CA LEU A 19 0.25 -1.73 -5.17
C LEU A 19 0.48 -2.35 -3.78
N ILE A 20 1.35 -3.37 -3.68
CA ILE A 20 1.66 -4.02 -2.40
C ILE A 20 2.29 -3.01 -1.44
N ASP A 21 3.29 -2.27 -1.91
CA ASP A 21 3.96 -1.26 -1.08
C ASP A 21 2.98 -0.19 -0.62
N GLY A 22 2.21 0.40 -1.53
CA GLY A 22 1.24 1.44 -1.20
C GLY A 22 0.19 0.97 -0.20
N SER A 23 -0.38 -0.22 -0.40
CA SER A 23 -1.39 -0.77 0.51
C SER A 23 -0.84 -1.11 1.90
N LEU A 24 0.44 -1.47 2.03
CA LEU A 24 1.01 -1.85 3.32
C LEU A 24 1.72 -0.70 4.03
N SER A 25 2.53 0.10 3.32
CA SER A 25 3.37 1.12 3.94
C SER A 25 2.59 2.30 4.53
N THR A 26 1.42 2.61 3.96
CA THR A 26 0.58 3.72 4.41
C THR A 26 -0.35 3.35 5.57
N LEU A 27 -0.57 2.07 5.85
CA LEU A 27 -1.40 1.63 6.98
C LEU A 27 -0.87 2.15 8.32
N ALA A 28 0.45 2.05 8.54
CA ALA A 28 1.06 2.42 9.82
C ALA A 28 0.78 3.88 10.21
N PRO A 29 1.12 4.88 9.40
CA PRO A 29 0.90 6.28 9.76
C PRO A 29 -0.59 6.65 9.84
N ILE A 30 -1.45 6.10 8.98
CA ILE A 30 -2.88 6.39 9.00
C ILE A 30 -3.51 5.86 10.29
N PHE A 31 -3.30 4.58 10.61
CA PHE A 31 -3.90 3.98 11.78
C PHE A 31 -3.29 4.54 13.08
N ALA A 32 -1.98 4.83 13.11
CA ALA A 32 -1.38 5.49 14.27
C ALA A 32 -2.01 6.86 14.53
N VAL A 33 -2.17 7.69 13.48
CA VAL A 33 -2.78 9.02 13.60
C VAL A 33 -4.24 8.93 14.00
N VAL A 34 -5.04 8.09 13.35
CA VAL A 34 -6.48 8.03 13.63
C VAL A 34 -6.78 7.45 15.01
N LEU A 35 -6.00 6.48 15.47
CA LEU A 35 -6.17 5.89 16.81
C LEU A 35 -5.70 6.83 17.93
N ALA A 36 -4.68 7.66 17.66
CA ALA A 36 -4.19 8.63 18.62
C ALA A 36 -5.07 9.88 18.72
N SER A 37 -5.55 10.40 17.58
CA SER A 37 -6.26 11.70 17.51
C SER A 37 -7.78 11.57 17.52
N HIS A 38 -8.34 10.41 17.13
CA HIS A 38 -9.75 10.20 16.82
C HIS A 38 -10.31 11.23 15.79
N ASP A 39 -9.43 11.88 15.02
CA ASP A 39 -9.76 12.88 14.02
C ASP A 39 -9.51 12.33 12.61
N THR A 40 -10.61 12.22 11.85
CA THR A 40 -10.58 11.67 10.49
C THR A 40 -9.82 12.56 9.51
N ARG A 41 -9.81 13.89 9.72
CA ARG A 41 -9.11 14.83 8.83
C ARG A 41 -7.59 14.63 8.92
N TYR A 42 -7.05 14.47 10.14
CA TYR A 42 -5.62 14.19 10.31
C TYR A 42 -5.24 12.84 9.72
N ALA A 43 -6.09 11.82 9.86
CA ALA A 43 -5.88 10.52 9.23
C ALA A 43 -5.85 10.61 7.69
N PHE A 44 -6.79 11.36 7.09
CA PHE A 44 -6.80 11.59 5.65
C PHE A 44 -5.55 12.33 5.17
N ILE A 45 -5.15 13.40 5.87
CA ILE A 45 -3.95 14.17 5.52
C ILE A 45 -2.70 13.31 5.64
N ALA A 46 -2.57 12.50 6.71
CA ALA A 46 -1.47 11.57 6.89
C ALA A 46 -1.41 10.54 5.76
N GLY A 47 -2.56 9.97 5.41
CA GLY A 47 -2.67 9.01 4.31
C GLY A 47 -2.32 9.60 2.96
N LEU A 48 -2.83 10.79 2.65
CA LEU A 48 -2.52 11.49 1.39
C LEU A 48 -1.02 11.81 1.30
N ALA A 49 -0.45 12.41 2.34
CA ALA A 49 0.97 12.78 2.37
C ALA A 49 1.88 11.55 2.24
N THR A 50 1.55 10.46 2.95
CA THR A 50 2.30 9.21 2.91
C THR A 50 2.19 8.55 1.54
N SER A 51 0.98 8.52 0.95
CA SER A 51 0.76 7.94 -0.39
C SER A 51 1.55 8.67 -1.47
N ILE A 52 1.60 10.01 -1.41
CA ILE A 52 2.40 10.81 -2.34
C ILE A 52 3.90 10.56 -2.12
N GLY A 53 4.36 10.61 -0.87
CA GLY A 53 5.77 10.40 -0.54
C GLY A 53 6.26 9.01 -0.92
N ALA A 54 5.48 7.96 -0.60
CA ALA A 54 5.78 6.59 -0.97
C ALA A 54 5.78 6.40 -2.50
N ALA A 55 4.81 6.97 -3.22
CA ALA A 55 4.75 6.90 -4.68
C ALA A 55 5.99 7.49 -5.36
N ILE A 56 6.43 8.66 -4.90
CA ILE A 56 7.64 9.30 -5.40
C ILE A 56 8.86 8.42 -5.09
N SER A 57 9.02 7.99 -3.84
CA SER A 57 10.12 7.15 -3.39
C SER A 57 10.22 5.85 -4.17
N MET A 58 9.11 5.11 -4.28
CA MET A 58 9.06 3.84 -5.00
C MET A 58 9.26 4.00 -6.50
N GLY A 59 8.70 5.07 -7.08
CA GLY A 59 8.90 5.38 -8.49
C GLY A 59 10.38 5.63 -8.83
N PHE A 60 11.07 6.43 -8.04
CA PHE A 60 12.51 6.65 -8.20
C PHE A 60 13.34 5.41 -7.88
N SER A 61 13.01 4.68 -6.82
CA SER A 61 13.71 3.43 -6.46
C SER A 61 13.66 2.42 -7.60
N GLU A 62 12.50 2.23 -8.22
CA GLU A 62 12.36 1.34 -9.37
C GLU A 62 13.11 1.87 -10.60
N ALA A 63 13.01 3.18 -10.90
CA ALA A 63 13.69 3.77 -12.05
C ALA A 63 15.22 3.73 -11.94
N LEU A 64 15.76 3.76 -10.71
CA LEU A 64 17.19 3.75 -10.45
C LEU A 64 17.75 2.35 -10.16
N SER A 65 16.89 1.31 -10.09
CA SER A 65 17.31 -0.05 -9.71
C SER A 65 18.18 -0.73 -10.77
N ASP A 66 17.84 -0.59 -12.05
CA ASP A 66 18.60 -1.13 -13.18
C ASP A 66 18.26 -0.39 -14.48
N THR A 67 19.14 -0.50 -15.49
CA THR A 67 18.93 0.09 -16.82
C THR A 67 17.92 -0.67 -17.66
N GLY A 68 17.59 -1.90 -17.27
CA GLY A 68 16.70 -2.80 -18.02
C GLY A 68 17.37 -3.54 -19.18
N GLU A 69 18.59 -3.18 -19.58
CA GLU A 69 19.29 -3.77 -20.72
C GLU A 69 19.66 -5.23 -20.47
N LEU A 70 20.25 -5.53 -19.31
CA LEU A 70 20.67 -6.89 -18.96
C LEU A 70 19.51 -7.78 -18.50
N THR A 71 18.50 -7.17 -17.90
CA THR A 71 17.37 -7.89 -17.29
C THR A 71 16.17 -8.09 -18.21
N GLY A 72 16.15 -7.42 -19.36
CA GLY A 72 15.02 -7.43 -20.29
C GLY A 72 13.76 -6.72 -19.73
N ARG A 73 13.89 -5.97 -18.63
CA ARG A 73 12.78 -5.28 -17.94
C ARG A 73 12.34 -3.98 -18.62
N GLY A 74 12.95 -3.61 -19.77
CA GLY A 74 12.59 -2.43 -20.54
C GLY A 74 12.95 -1.11 -19.88
N SER A 75 12.23 -0.03 -20.21
CA SER A 75 12.53 1.33 -19.77
C SER A 75 12.42 1.49 -18.26
N PRO A 76 13.49 1.92 -17.56
CA PRO A 76 13.49 2.17 -16.12
C PRO A 76 12.43 3.19 -15.69
N TRP A 77 12.30 4.29 -16.42
CA TRP A 77 11.35 5.37 -16.12
C TRP A 77 9.90 4.93 -16.30
N ALA A 78 9.62 4.08 -17.31
CA ALA A 78 8.28 3.54 -17.50
C ALA A 78 7.89 2.63 -16.35
N ARG A 79 8.81 1.77 -15.87
CA ARG A 79 8.59 0.93 -14.68
C ARG A 79 8.43 1.78 -13.42
N GLY A 80 9.28 2.80 -13.25
CA GLY A 80 9.19 3.73 -12.12
C GLY A 80 7.83 4.43 -12.05
N LEU A 81 7.31 4.91 -13.17
CA LEU A 81 5.97 5.52 -13.23
C LEU A 81 4.86 4.52 -12.89
N ILE A 82 4.97 3.28 -13.35
CA ILE A 82 3.99 2.22 -13.05
C ILE A 82 4.05 1.86 -11.56
N THR A 83 5.25 1.68 -11.01
CA THR A 83 5.44 1.37 -9.58
C THR A 83 4.93 2.51 -8.70
N GLY A 84 5.37 3.75 -8.97
CA GLY A 84 4.91 4.91 -8.22
C GLY A 84 3.40 5.12 -8.31
N GLY A 85 2.82 4.97 -9.51
CA GLY A 85 1.37 5.02 -9.71
C GLY A 85 0.62 3.95 -8.92
N GLY A 86 1.14 2.71 -8.94
CA GLY A 86 0.61 1.60 -8.13
C GLY A 86 0.68 1.89 -6.63
N THR A 87 1.83 2.43 -6.16
CA THR A 87 2.02 2.81 -4.76
C THR A 87 1.03 3.91 -4.34
N PHE A 88 0.84 4.93 -5.17
CA PHE A 88 -0.15 5.96 -4.88
C PHE A 88 -1.57 5.39 -4.79
N LEU A 89 -1.98 4.57 -5.76
CA LEU A 89 -3.31 3.97 -5.77
C LEU A 89 -3.53 3.07 -4.56
N GLY A 90 -2.58 2.18 -4.23
CA GLY A 90 -2.68 1.33 -3.05
C GLY A 90 -2.77 2.13 -1.75
N GLY A 91 -2.00 3.21 -1.63
CA GLY A 91 -1.99 4.02 -0.42
C GLY A 91 -3.20 4.93 -0.23
N ILE A 92 -3.73 5.49 -1.32
CA ILE A 92 -4.84 6.45 -1.21
C ILE A 92 -6.19 5.78 -0.96
N LEU A 93 -6.42 4.57 -1.47
CA LEU A 93 -7.72 3.93 -1.42
C LEU A 93 -8.29 3.81 0.00
N HIS A 94 -7.51 3.30 0.95
CA HIS A 94 -7.96 3.15 2.34
C HIS A 94 -7.83 4.44 3.16
N SER A 95 -7.32 5.52 2.56
CA SER A 95 -7.36 6.87 3.14
C SER A 95 -8.68 7.58 2.84
N LEU A 96 -9.34 7.26 1.71
CA LEU A 96 -10.57 7.92 1.28
C LEU A 96 -11.73 7.83 2.29
N PRO A 97 -11.95 6.73 3.01
CA PRO A 97 -12.98 6.64 4.03
C PRO A 97 -12.87 7.72 5.11
N PHE A 98 -11.68 8.23 5.39
CA PHE A 98 -11.47 9.30 6.37
C PHE A 98 -11.93 10.68 5.92
N LEU A 99 -12.46 10.82 4.72
CA LEU A 99 -13.28 11.97 4.30
C LEU A 99 -14.65 11.99 4.99
N ILE A 100 -15.08 10.86 5.57
CA ILE A 100 -16.31 10.77 6.36
C ILE A 100 -16.03 11.37 7.74
N PRO A 101 -16.82 12.39 8.21
CA PRO A 101 -16.54 13.08 9.47
C PRO A 101 -16.69 12.19 10.72
N HIS A 102 -17.54 11.16 10.66
CA HIS A 102 -17.82 10.27 11.79
C HIS A 102 -16.71 9.22 11.93
N TYR A 103 -15.89 9.34 12.96
CA TYR A 103 -14.74 8.50 13.24
C TYR A 103 -15.02 6.99 13.13
N GLN A 104 -16.06 6.49 13.82
CA GLN A 104 -16.37 5.05 13.82
C GLN A 104 -16.77 4.54 12.44
N VAL A 105 -17.53 5.34 11.68
CA VAL A 105 -17.96 5.00 10.32
C VAL A 105 -16.76 4.99 9.36
N ALA A 106 -15.93 6.03 9.45
CA ALA A 106 -14.71 6.14 8.65
C ALA A 106 -13.77 4.96 8.89
N LEU A 107 -13.55 4.62 10.16
CA LEU A 107 -12.68 3.50 10.56
C LEU A 107 -13.23 2.16 10.04
N PHE A 108 -14.54 1.92 10.16
CA PHE A 108 -15.19 0.72 9.63
C PHE A 108 -14.95 0.57 8.13
N PHE A 109 -15.19 1.63 7.36
CA PHE A 109 -14.98 1.60 5.90
C PHE A 109 -13.50 1.50 5.54
N ALA A 110 -12.60 2.14 6.28
CA ALA A 110 -11.16 2.01 6.05
C ALA A 110 -10.70 0.54 6.23
N VAL A 111 -11.13 -0.13 7.30
CA VAL A 111 -10.83 -1.54 7.52
C VAL A 111 -11.43 -2.43 6.42
N ALA A 112 -12.66 -2.13 5.97
CA ALA A 112 -13.29 -2.87 4.88
C ALA A 112 -12.53 -2.71 3.55
N VAL A 113 -12.06 -1.49 3.24
CA VAL A 113 -11.22 -1.23 2.05
C VAL A 113 -9.90 -1.97 2.15
N VAL A 114 -9.22 -1.93 3.30
CA VAL A 114 -7.99 -2.70 3.52
C VAL A 114 -8.21 -4.20 3.30
N ALA A 115 -9.27 -4.77 3.86
CA ALA A 115 -9.59 -6.17 3.65
C ALA A 115 -9.81 -6.50 2.16
N PHE A 116 -10.51 -5.62 1.44
CA PHE A 116 -10.69 -5.74 0.00
C PHE A 116 -9.37 -5.67 -0.77
N GLU A 117 -8.50 -4.71 -0.43
CA GLU A 117 -7.16 -4.58 -1.05
C GLU A 117 -6.31 -5.84 -0.84
N LEU A 118 -6.29 -6.40 0.37
CA LEU A 118 -5.54 -7.63 0.68
C LEU A 118 -6.06 -8.82 -0.15
N LEU A 119 -7.38 -8.94 -0.32
CA LEU A 119 -7.98 -9.97 -1.18
C LEU A 119 -7.61 -9.78 -2.65
N MET A 120 -7.65 -8.54 -3.14
CA MET A 120 -7.25 -8.20 -4.51
C MET A 120 -5.77 -8.49 -4.75
N LEU A 121 -4.89 -8.13 -3.83
CA LEU A 121 -3.46 -8.42 -3.91
C LEU A 121 -3.19 -9.93 -3.92
N ALA A 122 -3.88 -10.70 -3.06
CA ALA A 122 -3.78 -12.15 -3.05
C ALA A 122 -4.25 -12.77 -4.38
N TYR A 123 -5.36 -12.26 -4.94
CA TYR A 123 -5.87 -12.68 -6.24
C TYR A 123 -4.89 -12.39 -7.38
N PHE A 124 -4.30 -11.19 -7.43
CA PHE A 124 -3.31 -10.85 -8.44
C PHE A 124 -2.05 -11.70 -8.32
N ARG A 125 -1.56 -11.95 -7.10
CA ARG A 125 -0.43 -12.87 -6.89
C ARG A 125 -0.75 -14.28 -7.40
N TYR A 126 -1.91 -14.82 -7.06
CA TYR A 126 -2.38 -16.10 -7.56
C TYR A 126 -2.44 -16.11 -9.11
N ARG A 127 -2.99 -15.07 -9.72
CA ARG A 127 -3.22 -15.02 -11.17
C ARG A 127 -1.95 -14.85 -12.00
N PHE A 128 -0.99 -14.05 -11.53
CA PHE A 128 0.16 -13.64 -12.33
C PHE A 128 1.49 -14.29 -11.89
N PHE A 129 1.62 -14.75 -10.66
CA PHE A 129 2.89 -15.24 -10.12
C PHE A 129 2.87 -16.73 -9.78
N GLN A 130 1.88 -17.49 -10.23
CA GLN A 130 1.75 -18.93 -9.99
C GLN A 130 1.82 -19.32 -8.49
N ASP A 131 1.45 -18.41 -7.61
CA ASP A 131 1.33 -18.66 -6.17
C ASP A 131 -0.02 -19.32 -5.87
N THR A 132 -0.17 -20.00 -4.73
CA THR A 132 -1.49 -20.45 -4.30
C THR A 132 -2.23 -19.31 -3.63
N PHE A 133 -3.54 -19.16 -3.93
CA PHE A 133 -4.35 -18.07 -3.36
C PHE A 133 -4.28 -18.01 -1.83
N VAL A 134 -4.37 -19.17 -1.17
CA VAL A 134 -4.32 -19.26 0.30
C VAL A 134 -2.98 -18.80 0.85
N ARG A 135 -1.87 -19.19 0.21
CA ARG A 135 -0.53 -18.76 0.63
C ARG A 135 -0.34 -17.25 0.40
N ALA A 136 -0.74 -16.75 -0.76
CA ALA A 136 -0.67 -15.33 -1.08
C ALA A 136 -1.49 -14.51 -0.08
N LEU A 137 -2.73 -14.92 0.20
CA LEU A 137 -3.60 -14.27 1.18
C LEU A 137 -2.99 -14.32 2.59
N GLY A 138 -2.44 -15.48 3.00
CA GLY A 138 -1.78 -15.63 4.29
C GLY A 138 -0.62 -14.66 4.48
N ILE A 139 0.25 -14.51 3.46
CA ILE A 139 1.42 -13.62 3.52
C ILE A 139 0.99 -12.14 3.62
N VAL A 140 0.09 -11.67 2.74
CA VAL A 140 -0.31 -10.26 2.74
C VAL A 140 -1.14 -9.91 3.98
N THR A 141 -1.97 -10.83 4.47
CA THR A 141 -2.75 -10.65 5.70
C THR A 141 -1.83 -10.60 6.91
N PHE A 142 -0.84 -11.50 7.01
CA PHE A 142 0.15 -11.48 8.08
C PHE A 142 0.92 -10.15 8.11
N ALA A 143 1.39 -9.67 6.95
CA ALA A 143 2.05 -8.38 6.85
C ALA A 143 1.13 -7.22 7.31
N GLY A 144 -0.12 -7.20 6.86
CA GLY A 144 -1.11 -6.20 7.27
C GLY A 144 -1.39 -6.22 8.77
N ILE A 145 -1.57 -7.41 9.37
CA ILE A 145 -1.77 -7.55 10.82
C ILE A 145 -0.54 -7.07 11.60
N LEU A 146 0.66 -7.44 11.16
CA LEU A 146 1.90 -7.02 11.81
C LEU A 146 2.04 -5.50 11.81
N ILE A 147 1.78 -4.86 10.67
CA ILE A 147 1.81 -3.40 10.54
C ILE A 147 0.75 -2.76 11.43
N ALA A 148 -0.47 -3.26 11.41
CA ALA A 148 -1.56 -2.75 12.26
C ALA A 148 -1.24 -2.88 13.75
N ALA A 149 -0.66 -4.01 14.18
CA ALA A 149 -0.26 -4.23 15.56
C ALA A 149 0.85 -3.26 16.01
N VAL A 150 1.88 -3.07 15.17
CA VAL A 150 2.94 -2.08 15.44
C VAL A 150 2.38 -0.68 15.50
N SER A 151 1.49 -0.30 14.59
CA SER A 151 0.87 1.02 14.54
C SER A 151 0.00 1.30 15.77
N ALA A 152 -0.82 0.33 16.15
CA ALA A 152 -1.65 0.42 17.36
C ALA A 152 -0.79 0.51 18.63
N GLY A 153 0.30 -0.27 18.71
CA GLY A 153 1.27 -0.20 19.79
C GLY A 153 1.92 1.17 19.91
N LEU A 154 2.41 1.73 18.80
CA LEU A 154 2.99 3.08 18.78
C LEU A 154 1.95 4.14 19.13
N GLY A 155 0.74 4.06 18.56
CA GLY A 155 -0.34 4.98 18.88
C GLY A 155 -0.74 4.97 20.35
N SER A 156 -0.77 3.79 21.00
CA SER A 156 -1.12 3.66 22.42
C SER A 156 -0.01 4.14 23.38
N VAL A 157 1.25 3.98 23.00
CA VAL A 157 2.40 4.41 23.83
C VAL A 157 2.70 5.89 23.67
N LEU A 158 2.56 6.43 22.46
CA LEU A 158 2.90 7.81 22.12
C LEU A 158 1.70 8.75 22.16
N GLY A 159 0.48 8.21 22.11
CA GLY A 159 -0.75 8.97 22.30
C GLY A 159 -0.83 9.44 23.75
N THR A 160 -0.55 10.72 24.00
CA THR A 160 -0.77 11.31 25.33
C THR A 160 -2.26 11.23 25.66
N PRO A 161 -2.65 10.81 26.88
CA PRO A 161 -4.01 11.02 27.34
C PRO A 161 -4.29 12.52 27.26
N HIS A 162 -5.24 12.94 26.44
CA HIS A 162 -5.74 14.29 26.56
C HIS A 162 -6.36 14.41 27.94
N ALA A 163 -5.63 15.02 28.87
CA ALA A 163 -6.20 15.51 30.11
C ALA A 163 -7.34 16.45 29.70
N GLY A 164 -8.58 15.99 29.96
CA GLY A 164 -9.81 16.74 29.71
C GLY A 164 -9.92 17.95 30.60
#